data_3e3409404380c89dbe74e9d691c7fff1
#
_entry.id   3e3409404380c89dbe74e9d691c7fff1
#
_cell.length_a   1.000
_cell.length_b   1.000
_cell.length_c   1.000
_cell.angle_alpha   90.00
_cell.angle_beta   90.00
_cell.angle_gamma   90.00
#
_symmetry.space_group_name_H-M   'P 1'
#
loop_
_entity.id
_entity.type
_entity.pdbx_description
1 polymer ?
#
loop_
_entity_poly.entity_id
_entity_poly.type
_entity_poly.pdbx_seq_one_letter_code
_entity_poly.pdbx_strand_id
1 'polypeptide(L)'
;MERSKKTSFDFYMLPLVLAVAVVPLLTMMTSYSSGIGKYTWASGGSFVDFFLGFKRGALILLGAVLIILFCAAQWMRVQAKAVWTTKNQKIVLILLAVFWGVTAISALLADEKIDALFGGFEQMEGVLVVTAYVALFCLAYFLLSSENKIQVIVHALLIGSLILSILGALQAFGVDYLANDVTTPFFTMFMHTLPKKFNGITASFGKGVSYATLYNPNYVGSYVALVLPLTVYEAVQDEKNRYKIVAAASAVCQLIMLKGSGSLAGMVGVGAAVCVAVLFLFSDIHKNRKILCGVFVVAVGLVALFLWKNPTFFRSVIKGNGEPCSSHISSMISDGTSVKITLHSGKMITLRWDADATVYE
;
A
#
# COMPACT_ATOMS: atom_id res chain seq x y z
N MET A 1 -22.61 28.16 -26.46
CA MET A 1 -22.36 28.71 -25.11
C MET A 1 -22.58 27.57 -24.11
N GLU A 2 -21.59 26.69 -23.98
CA GLU A 2 -21.64 25.53 -23.09
C GLU A 2 -21.46 26.04 -21.63
N ARG A 3 -22.49 25.81 -20.83
CA ARG A 3 -22.39 26.07 -19.39
C ARG A 3 -21.30 25.15 -18.82
N SER A 4 -20.15 25.70 -18.46
CA SER A 4 -19.17 25.05 -17.62
C SER A 4 -19.92 24.36 -16.46
N LYS A 5 -20.03 23.04 -16.52
CA LYS A 5 -20.57 22.22 -15.44
C LYS A 5 -19.70 22.45 -14.21
N LYS A 6 -20.15 23.29 -13.27
CA LYS A 6 -19.49 23.47 -11.98
C LYS A 6 -19.34 22.09 -11.35
N THR A 7 -18.11 21.65 -11.15
CA THR A 7 -17.81 20.49 -10.32
C THR A 7 -18.30 20.79 -8.91
N SER A 8 -19.44 20.23 -8.49
CA SER A 8 -19.92 20.36 -7.13
C SER A 8 -19.17 19.35 -6.26
N PHE A 9 -18.40 19.88 -5.30
CA PHE A 9 -17.83 19.07 -4.24
C PHE A 9 -18.94 18.77 -3.23
N ASP A 10 -19.31 17.51 -3.13
CA ASP A 10 -20.26 17.05 -2.13
C ASP A 10 -19.48 16.63 -0.87
N PHE A 11 -19.89 17.11 0.30
CA PHE A 11 -19.16 16.90 1.57
C PHE A 11 -18.90 15.41 1.90
N TYR A 12 -19.77 14.51 1.50
CA TYR A 12 -19.57 13.06 1.68
C TYR A 12 -18.51 12.44 0.77
N MET A 13 -17.95 13.20 -0.18
CA MET A 13 -16.77 12.78 -0.93
C MET A 13 -15.47 12.98 -0.15
N LEU A 14 -15.50 13.80 0.90
CA LEU A 14 -14.31 14.12 1.71
C LEU A 14 -13.56 12.89 2.21
N PRO A 15 -14.20 11.84 2.74
CA PRO A 15 -13.48 10.64 3.17
C PRO A 15 -12.73 9.93 2.04
N LEU A 16 -13.29 9.88 0.82
CA LEU A 16 -12.60 9.32 -0.34
C LEU A 16 -11.40 10.19 -0.76
N VAL A 17 -11.57 11.51 -0.79
CA VAL A 17 -10.50 12.46 -1.07
C VAL A 17 -9.35 12.28 -0.06
N LEU A 18 -9.67 12.21 1.23
CA LEU A 18 -8.67 12.01 2.28
C LEU A 18 -7.99 10.65 2.16
N ALA A 19 -8.74 9.58 1.86
CA ALA A 19 -8.19 8.24 1.71
C ALA A 19 -7.17 8.16 0.57
N VAL A 20 -7.44 8.78 -0.59
CA VAL A 20 -6.56 8.66 -1.77
C VAL A 20 -5.43 9.70 -1.79
N ALA A 21 -5.63 10.90 -1.24
CA ALA A 21 -4.67 11.99 -1.33
C ALA A 21 -3.84 12.17 -0.05
N VAL A 22 -4.41 11.93 1.13
CA VAL A 22 -3.78 12.27 2.41
C VAL A 22 -3.25 11.03 3.13
N VAL A 23 -4.04 9.96 3.23
CA VAL A 23 -3.63 8.76 3.96
C VAL A 23 -2.28 8.20 3.49
N PRO A 24 -1.97 8.10 2.19
CA PRO A 24 -0.65 7.64 1.74
C PRO A 24 0.51 8.51 2.25
N LEU A 25 0.28 9.80 2.49
CA LEU A 25 1.29 10.75 2.95
C LEU A 25 1.52 10.73 4.46
N LEU A 26 0.56 10.22 5.23
CA LEU A 26 0.64 10.21 6.68
C LEU A 26 1.77 9.31 7.16
N THR A 27 2.68 9.89 7.94
CA THR A 27 3.73 9.15 8.64
C THR A 27 4.07 9.88 9.93
N MET A 28 3.99 9.18 11.04
CA MET A 28 4.27 9.71 12.39
C MET A 28 4.69 8.57 13.29
N MET A 29 5.62 8.83 14.17
CA MET A 29 6.04 7.86 15.17
C MET A 29 4.93 7.65 16.19
N THR A 30 4.51 6.41 16.35
CA THR A 30 3.48 6.00 17.31
C THR A 30 3.90 4.75 18.07
N SER A 31 3.44 4.60 19.30
CA SER A 31 3.58 3.36 20.04
C SER A 31 2.27 2.57 20.01
N TYR A 32 2.37 1.27 19.98
CA TYR A 32 1.22 0.38 20.01
C TYR A 32 1.54 -0.92 20.77
N SER A 33 0.51 -1.58 21.26
CA SER A 33 0.62 -2.90 21.88
C SER A 33 0.29 -4.00 20.87
N SER A 34 1.00 -5.12 20.94
CA SER A 34 0.75 -6.32 20.15
C SER A 34 0.67 -7.53 21.07
N GLY A 35 -0.18 -8.50 20.69
CA GLY A 35 -0.32 -9.78 21.40
C GLY A 35 0.95 -10.62 21.41
N ILE A 36 1.86 -10.38 20.45
CA ILE A 36 3.17 -11.06 20.41
C ILE A 36 4.08 -10.70 21.59
N GLY A 37 3.78 -9.63 22.35
CA GLY A 37 4.53 -9.25 23.55
C GLY A 37 4.58 -10.28 24.66
N LYS A 38 3.74 -11.31 24.60
CA LYS A 38 3.81 -12.48 25.51
C LYS A 38 4.99 -13.40 25.22
N TYR A 39 5.58 -13.32 24.03
CA TYR A 39 6.70 -14.15 23.64
C TYR A 39 8.01 -13.57 24.15
N THR A 40 8.92 -14.44 24.58
CA THR A 40 10.20 -14.03 25.18
C THR A 40 11.13 -13.25 24.25
N TRP A 41 10.95 -13.43 22.94
CA TRP A 41 11.72 -12.70 21.92
C TRP A 41 11.19 -11.30 21.63
N ALA A 42 9.98 -10.97 22.11
CA ALA A 42 9.37 -9.67 21.93
C ALA A 42 9.51 -8.86 23.23
N SER A 43 10.23 -7.76 23.19
CA SER A 43 10.50 -6.91 24.34
C SER A 43 9.22 -6.21 24.85
N GLY A 44 8.48 -6.87 25.75
CA GLY A 44 7.45 -6.23 26.59
C GLY A 44 6.15 -5.83 25.91
N GLY A 45 5.87 -6.26 24.68
CA GLY A 45 4.59 -6.05 24.00
C GLY A 45 4.27 -4.62 23.55
N SER A 46 5.17 -3.67 23.76
CA SER A 46 5.05 -2.31 23.24
C SER A 46 6.04 -2.09 22.11
N PHE A 47 5.51 -1.75 20.95
CA PHE A 47 6.28 -1.54 19.72
C PHE A 47 6.14 -0.10 19.28
N VAL A 48 7.17 0.39 18.60
CA VAL A 48 7.16 1.71 17.95
C VAL A 48 7.04 1.50 16.45
N ASP A 49 6.10 2.19 15.83
CA ASP A 49 5.94 2.25 14.38
C ASP A 49 6.02 3.70 13.91
N PHE A 50 6.61 3.88 12.75
CA PHE A 50 6.77 5.20 12.14
C PHE A 50 5.85 5.40 10.93
N PHE A 51 5.51 4.34 10.18
CA PHE A 51 4.85 4.45 8.90
C PHE A 51 3.37 4.06 8.91
N LEU A 52 3.02 2.99 9.56
CA LEU A 52 1.72 2.33 9.38
C LEU A 52 0.70 2.65 10.48
N GLY A 53 1.16 2.82 11.73
CA GLY A 53 0.29 3.03 12.88
C GLY A 53 -0.61 4.25 12.74
N PHE A 54 -0.07 5.36 12.24
CA PHE A 54 -0.85 6.58 12.05
C PHE A 54 -1.82 6.46 10.87
N LYS A 55 -1.42 5.81 9.77
CA LYS A 55 -2.31 5.49 8.64
C LYS A 55 -3.46 4.58 9.06
N ARG A 56 -3.16 3.54 9.86
CA ARG A 56 -4.16 2.66 10.45
C ARG A 56 -5.21 3.45 11.23
N GLY A 57 -4.78 4.32 12.13
CA GLY A 57 -5.68 5.19 12.92
C GLY A 57 -6.54 6.06 12.03
N ALA A 58 -5.97 6.70 11.03
CA ALA A 58 -6.69 7.52 10.06
C ALA A 58 -7.72 6.71 9.26
N LEU A 59 -7.36 5.51 8.79
CA LEU A 59 -8.30 4.63 8.06
C LEU A 59 -9.45 4.17 8.94
N ILE A 60 -9.18 3.76 10.19
CA ILE A 60 -10.23 3.35 11.14
C ILE A 60 -11.19 4.53 11.41
N LEU A 61 -10.65 5.74 11.62
CA LEU A 61 -11.46 6.94 11.83
C LEU A 61 -12.31 7.25 10.60
N LEU A 62 -11.74 7.23 9.41
CA LEU A 62 -12.49 7.43 8.16
C LEU A 62 -13.58 6.37 7.99
N GLY A 63 -13.26 5.11 8.24
CA GLY A 63 -14.23 4.01 8.19
C GLY A 63 -15.39 4.21 9.16
N ALA A 64 -15.10 4.59 10.40
CA ALA A 64 -16.12 4.87 11.42
C ALA A 64 -17.03 6.04 11.00
N VAL A 65 -16.44 7.15 10.53
CA VAL A 65 -17.20 8.30 10.01
C VAL A 65 -18.11 7.88 8.85
N LEU A 66 -17.59 7.05 7.92
CA LEU A 66 -18.36 6.56 6.79
C LEU A 66 -19.53 5.68 7.20
N ILE A 67 -19.33 4.78 8.15
CA ILE A 67 -20.41 3.93 8.68
C ILE A 67 -21.50 4.80 9.31
N ILE A 68 -21.12 5.80 10.10
CA ILE A 68 -22.07 6.73 10.73
C ILE A 68 -22.84 7.49 9.64
N LEU A 69 -22.15 8.06 8.64
CA LEU A 69 -22.77 8.78 7.54
C LEU A 69 -23.70 7.88 6.72
N PHE A 70 -23.29 6.63 6.49
CA PHE A 70 -24.12 5.65 5.78
C PHE A 70 -25.39 5.29 6.57
N CYS A 71 -25.25 5.01 7.86
CA CYS A 71 -26.39 4.73 8.74
C CYS A 71 -27.37 5.91 8.79
N ALA A 72 -26.86 7.14 8.93
CA ALA A 72 -27.69 8.34 8.90
C ALA A 72 -28.40 8.53 7.55
N ALA A 73 -27.69 8.29 6.44
CA ALA A 73 -28.28 8.36 5.10
C ALA A 73 -29.33 7.28 4.87
N GLN A 74 -29.13 6.06 5.39
CA GLN A 74 -30.15 5.00 5.31
C GLN A 74 -31.38 5.34 6.15
N TRP A 75 -31.18 5.89 7.35
CA TRP A 75 -32.28 6.38 8.16
C TRP A 75 -33.15 7.41 7.41
N MET A 76 -32.51 8.38 6.75
CA MET A 76 -33.21 9.37 5.94
C MET A 76 -33.90 8.76 4.69
N ARG A 77 -33.26 7.75 4.05
CA ARG A 77 -33.82 7.06 2.86
C ARG A 77 -34.96 6.15 3.18
N VAL A 78 -34.97 5.49 4.33
CA VAL A 78 -36.13 4.71 4.80
C VAL A 78 -37.36 5.60 4.87
N GLN A 79 -37.19 6.86 5.27
CA GLN A 79 -38.24 7.87 5.21
C GLN A 79 -38.68 8.21 3.77
N ALA A 80 -37.75 8.16 2.80
CA ALA A 80 -37.96 8.55 1.41
C ALA A 80 -38.34 7.38 0.46
N LYS A 81 -38.51 6.15 0.94
CA LYS A 81 -38.87 4.94 0.14
C LYS A 81 -37.93 4.66 -1.05
N ALA A 82 -36.66 4.98 -0.94
CA ALA A 82 -35.66 4.75 -2.04
C ALA A 82 -35.28 3.27 -2.14
N VAL A 83 -35.43 2.68 -3.32
CA VAL A 83 -35.23 1.25 -3.59
C VAL A 83 -33.80 0.97 -4.07
N TRP A 84 -33.20 -0.09 -3.56
CA TRP A 84 -31.92 -0.66 -3.99
C TRP A 84 -32.10 -1.42 -5.32
N THR A 85 -31.26 -1.19 -6.32
CA THR A 85 -31.79 -1.13 -7.66
C THR A 85 -31.31 -2.13 -8.69
N THR A 86 -30.07 -2.59 -8.74
CA THR A 86 -29.68 -3.50 -9.82
C THR A 86 -29.19 -4.87 -9.32
N LYS A 87 -29.37 -5.91 -10.16
CA LYS A 87 -28.89 -7.27 -9.88
C LYS A 87 -27.39 -7.28 -9.59
N ASN A 88 -26.60 -6.54 -10.38
CA ASN A 88 -25.14 -6.47 -10.23
C ASN A 88 -24.72 -5.82 -8.91
N GLN A 89 -25.41 -4.76 -8.48
CA GLN A 89 -25.15 -4.11 -7.19
C GLN A 89 -25.41 -5.07 -6.02
N LYS A 90 -26.46 -5.86 -6.10
CA LYS A 90 -26.74 -6.88 -5.07
C LYS A 90 -25.64 -7.94 -5.00
N ILE A 91 -25.14 -8.42 -6.14
CA ILE A 91 -24.04 -9.40 -6.19
C ILE A 91 -22.79 -8.82 -5.54
N VAL A 92 -22.40 -7.59 -5.89
CA VAL A 92 -21.22 -6.93 -5.32
C VAL A 92 -21.34 -6.81 -3.80
N LEU A 93 -22.50 -6.37 -3.31
CA LEU A 93 -22.76 -6.26 -1.86
C LEU A 93 -22.72 -7.61 -1.14
N ILE A 94 -23.28 -8.67 -1.76
CA ILE A 94 -23.21 -10.02 -1.19
C ILE A 94 -21.75 -10.50 -1.10
N LEU A 95 -20.95 -10.31 -2.16
CA LEU A 95 -19.54 -10.68 -2.16
C LEU A 95 -18.74 -9.92 -1.10
N LEU A 96 -18.99 -8.61 -0.96
CA LEU A 96 -18.38 -7.80 0.10
C LEU A 96 -18.81 -8.23 1.50
N ALA A 97 -20.08 -8.55 1.69
CA ALA A 97 -20.60 -9.02 2.97
C ALA A 97 -20.00 -10.39 3.34
N VAL A 98 -19.84 -11.30 2.37
CA VAL A 98 -19.18 -12.59 2.57
C VAL A 98 -17.70 -12.37 2.91
N PHE A 99 -16.98 -11.56 2.16
CA PHE A 99 -15.58 -11.22 2.42
C PHE A 99 -15.39 -10.65 3.83
N TRP A 100 -16.17 -9.63 4.18
CA TRP A 100 -16.12 -9.03 5.51
C TRP A 100 -16.53 -10.02 6.61
N GLY A 101 -17.57 -10.82 6.39
CA GLY A 101 -18.05 -11.82 7.33
C GLY A 101 -16.98 -12.88 7.66
N VAL A 102 -16.30 -13.41 6.63
CA VAL A 102 -15.19 -14.35 6.80
C VAL A 102 -14.05 -13.70 7.59
N THR A 103 -13.69 -12.46 7.27
CA THR A 103 -12.65 -11.72 7.99
C THR A 103 -13.04 -11.50 9.46
N ALA A 104 -14.29 -11.11 9.72
CA ALA A 104 -14.79 -10.90 11.09
C ALA A 104 -14.82 -12.21 11.90
N ILE A 105 -15.28 -13.31 11.31
CA ILE A 105 -15.26 -14.63 11.96
C ILE A 105 -13.83 -15.05 12.26
N SER A 106 -12.91 -14.88 11.32
CA SER A 106 -11.49 -15.17 11.53
C SER A 106 -10.91 -14.38 12.72
N ALA A 107 -11.24 -13.09 12.80
CA ALA A 107 -10.80 -12.25 13.92
C ALA A 107 -11.41 -12.66 15.27
N LEU A 108 -12.66 -13.11 15.27
CA LEU A 108 -13.32 -13.62 16.48
C LEU A 108 -12.71 -14.94 16.97
N LEU A 109 -12.22 -15.77 16.06
CA LEU A 109 -11.60 -17.06 16.37
C LEU A 109 -10.09 -16.95 16.65
N ALA A 110 -9.46 -15.81 16.32
CA ALA A 110 -8.03 -15.62 16.53
C ALA A 110 -7.66 -15.66 18.03
N ASP A 111 -6.50 -16.22 18.37
CA ASP A 111 -5.98 -16.23 19.74
C ASP A 111 -5.55 -14.82 20.18
N GLU A 112 -4.89 -14.08 19.28
CA GLU A 112 -4.40 -12.72 19.53
C GLU A 112 -5.45 -11.67 19.11
N LYS A 113 -6.37 -11.35 20.01
CA LYS A 113 -7.51 -10.46 19.74
C LYS A 113 -7.08 -9.03 19.34
N ILE A 114 -6.02 -8.51 19.96
CA ILE A 114 -5.52 -7.15 19.68
C ILE A 114 -5.02 -7.09 18.23
N ASP A 115 -4.21 -8.07 17.83
CA ASP A 115 -3.65 -8.11 16.49
C ASP A 115 -4.73 -8.43 15.43
N ALA A 116 -5.71 -9.25 15.77
CA ALA A 116 -6.87 -9.50 14.91
C ALA A 116 -7.71 -8.25 14.68
N LEU A 117 -7.88 -7.38 15.70
CA LEU A 117 -8.65 -6.15 15.59
C LEU A 117 -7.87 -5.03 14.88
N PHE A 118 -6.64 -4.80 15.30
CA PHE A 118 -5.86 -3.63 14.88
C PHE A 118 -4.77 -3.94 13.84
N GLY A 119 -4.48 -5.20 13.59
CA GLY A 119 -3.39 -5.66 12.75
C GLY A 119 -2.11 -5.92 13.54
N GLY A 120 -1.38 -6.95 13.13
CA GLY A 120 -0.12 -7.35 13.74
C GLY A 120 1.05 -6.46 13.34
N PHE A 121 2.22 -6.82 13.88
CA PHE A 121 3.49 -6.14 13.63
C PHE A 121 3.79 -6.01 12.12
N GLU A 122 4.27 -4.85 11.70
CA GLU A 122 4.65 -4.48 10.33
C GLU A 122 3.53 -4.42 9.27
N GLN A 123 2.34 -4.97 9.50
CA GLN A 123 1.24 -4.90 8.52
C GLN A 123 0.10 -3.98 8.96
N MET A 124 -0.27 -4.06 10.24
CA MET A 124 -1.33 -3.23 10.86
C MET A 124 -2.68 -3.26 10.15
N GLU A 125 -3.00 -4.36 9.46
CA GLU A 125 -4.25 -4.57 8.72
C GLU A 125 -5.16 -5.57 9.46
N GLY A 126 -5.74 -5.12 10.58
CA GLY A 126 -6.76 -5.90 11.31
C GLY A 126 -8.16 -5.69 10.74
N VAL A 127 -9.15 -6.38 11.34
CA VAL A 127 -10.55 -6.32 10.90
C VAL A 127 -11.12 -4.91 10.87
N LEU A 128 -10.67 -4.00 11.72
CA LEU A 128 -11.12 -2.61 11.71
C LEU A 128 -10.66 -1.85 10.46
N VAL A 129 -9.43 -2.09 10.00
CA VAL A 129 -8.91 -1.51 8.75
C VAL A 129 -9.63 -2.12 7.54
N VAL A 130 -9.85 -3.44 7.53
CA VAL A 130 -10.63 -4.12 6.48
C VAL A 130 -12.05 -3.57 6.44
N THR A 131 -12.66 -3.29 7.59
CA THR A 131 -13.98 -2.64 7.66
C THR A 131 -13.95 -1.25 7.02
N ALA A 132 -12.88 -0.47 7.26
CA ALA A 132 -12.71 0.83 6.60
C ALA A 132 -12.57 0.69 5.08
N TYR A 133 -11.83 -0.30 4.59
CA TYR A 133 -11.71 -0.56 3.14
C TYR A 133 -13.07 -0.91 2.52
N VAL A 134 -13.85 -1.78 3.16
CA VAL A 134 -15.21 -2.12 2.70
C VAL A 134 -16.11 -0.90 2.70
N ALA A 135 -16.06 -0.06 3.75
CA ALA A 135 -16.84 1.17 3.83
C ALA A 135 -16.45 2.18 2.73
N LEU A 136 -15.14 2.38 2.49
CA LEU A 136 -14.63 3.24 1.42
C LEU A 136 -15.04 2.71 0.03
N PHE A 137 -14.96 1.39 -0.18
CA PHE A 137 -15.39 0.78 -1.42
C PHE A 137 -16.89 0.99 -1.66
N CYS A 138 -17.73 0.73 -0.65
CA CYS A 138 -19.16 0.96 -0.76
C CYS A 138 -19.48 2.43 -1.06
N LEU A 139 -18.80 3.36 -0.39
CA LEU A 139 -18.98 4.78 -0.64
C LEU A 139 -18.60 5.14 -2.08
N ALA A 140 -17.44 4.70 -2.56
CA ALA A 140 -17.00 4.94 -3.94
C ALA A 140 -17.99 4.34 -4.94
N TYR A 141 -18.41 3.10 -4.74
CA TYR A 141 -19.32 2.38 -5.62
C TYR A 141 -20.68 3.05 -5.77
N PHE A 142 -21.22 3.59 -4.67
CA PHE A 142 -22.54 4.23 -4.69
C PHE A 142 -22.52 5.73 -5.00
N LEU A 143 -21.44 6.43 -4.67
CA LEU A 143 -21.35 7.89 -4.86
C LEU A 143 -20.76 8.30 -6.19
N LEU A 144 -19.80 7.54 -6.72
CA LEU A 144 -19.10 7.88 -7.96
C LEU A 144 -19.94 7.52 -9.19
N SER A 145 -21.19 7.99 -9.22
CA SER A 145 -22.15 7.73 -10.31
C SER A 145 -22.05 8.72 -11.47
N SER A 146 -21.30 9.81 -11.32
CA SER A 146 -21.13 10.83 -12.34
C SER A 146 -19.65 11.11 -12.63
N GLU A 147 -19.34 11.40 -13.87
CA GLU A 147 -17.98 11.72 -14.34
C GLU A 147 -17.35 12.87 -13.52
N ASN A 148 -18.11 13.92 -13.22
CA ASN A 148 -17.63 15.04 -12.41
C ASN A 148 -17.16 14.62 -11.02
N LYS A 149 -17.83 13.65 -10.36
CA LYS A 149 -17.44 13.14 -9.05
C LYS A 149 -16.18 12.29 -9.13
N ILE A 150 -16.08 11.46 -10.17
CA ILE A 150 -14.89 10.66 -10.45
C ILE A 150 -13.68 11.60 -10.64
N GLN A 151 -13.83 12.65 -11.44
CA GLN A 151 -12.77 13.65 -11.68
C GLN A 151 -12.29 14.33 -10.40
N VAL A 152 -13.16 14.64 -9.43
CA VAL A 152 -12.74 15.18 -8.14
C VAL A 152 -11.81 14.24 -7.39
N ILE A 153 -12.13 12.94 -7.35
CA ILE A 153 -11.30 11.93 -6.68
C ILE A 153 -9.99 11.73 -7.43
N VAL A 154 -10.03 11.69 -8.76
CA VAL A 154 -8.83 11.56 -9.61
C VAL A 154 -7.89 12.75 -9.40
N HIS A 155 -8.41 13.98 -9.43
CA HIS A 155 -7.59 15.16 -9.19
C HIS A 155 -6.99 15.18 -7.77
N ALA A 156 -7.74 14.72 -6.76
CA ALA A 156 -7.21 14.57 -5.40
C ALA A 156 -6.07 13.54 -5.35
N LEU A 157 -6.25 12.39 -6.00
CA LEU A 157 -5.21 11.36 -6.13
C LEU A 157 -3.97 11.91 -6.85
N LEU A 158 -4.13 12.67 -7.95
CA LEU A 158 -3.02 13.29 -8.68
C LEU A 158 -2.20 14.24 -7.80
N ILE A 159 -2.87 15.09 -7.01
CA ILE A 159 -2.19 16.02 -6.09
C ILE A 159 -1.45 15.23 -5.00
N GLY A 160 -2.10 14.26 -4.36
CA GLY A 160 -1.48 13.41 -3.35
C GLY A 160 -0.30 12.61 -3.92
N SER A 161 -0.44 12.06 -5.13
CA SER A 161 0.61 11.30 -5.79
C SER A 161 1.79 12.18 -6.23
N LEU A 162 1.55 13.43 -6.63
CA LEU A 162 2.62 14.37 -6.93
C LEU A 162 3.47 14.63 -5.67
N ILE A 163 2.84 14.94 -4.55
CA ILE A 163 3.56 15.16 -3.29
C ILE A 163 4.36 13.91 -2.90
N LEU A 164 3.71 12.74 -2.89
CA LEU A 164 4.35 11.48 -2.55
C LEU A 164 5.54 11.17 -3.46
N SER A 165 5.38 11.36 -4.76
CA SER A 165 6.42 11.05 -5.74
C SER A 165 7.58 12.05 -5.71
N ILE A 166 7.34 13.33 -5.39
CA ILE A 166 8.43 14.30 -5.12
C ILE A 166 9.25 13.82 -3.93
N LEU A 167 8.61 13.43 -2.83
CA LEU A 167 9.28 12.93 -1.64
C LEU A 167 10.14 11.70 -1.97
N GLY A 168 9.59 10.72 -2.70
CA GLY A 168 10.33 9.54 -3.12
C GLY A 168 11.44 9.84 -4.14
N ALA A 169 11.24 10.81 -5.04
CA ALA A 169 12.29 11.25 -5.96
C ALA A 169 13.46 11.93 -5.23
N LEU A 170 13.19 12.75 -4.21
CA LEU A 170 14.23 13.34 -3.36
C LEU A 170 15.09 12.26 -2.68
N GLN A 171 14.44 11.19 -2.15
CA GLN A 171 15.16 10.04 -1.58
C GLN A 171 16.02 9.33 -2.63
N ALA A 172 15.53 9.16 -3.89
CA ALA A 172 16.32 8.60 -4.98
C ALA A 172 17.61 9.38 -5.24
N PHE A 173 17.60 10.71 -5.03
CA PHE A 173 18.78 11.58 -5.12
C PHE A 173 19.58 11.65 -3.80
N GLY A 174 19.23 10.84 -2.80
CA GLY A 174 19.94 10.75 -1.52
C GLY A 174 19.55 11.82 -0.50
N VAL A 175 18.47 12.56 -0.72
CA VAL A 175 17.89 13.52 0.24
C VAL A 175 16.78 12.82 1.02
N ASP A 176 17.06 12.41 2.24
CA ASP A 176 16.09 11.76 3.10
C ASP A 176 15.56 12.73 4.18
N TYR A 177 14.38 13.28 3.91
CA TYR A 177 13.71 14.21 4.81
C TYR A 177 13.03 13.52 6.01
N LEU A 178 12.82 12.18 5.95
CA LEU A 178 12.23 11.42 7.06
C LEU A 178 13.29 11.11 8.13
N ALA A 179 14.53 10.86 7.72
CA ALA A 179 15.66 10.58 8.59
C ALA A 179 16.58 11.83 8.68
N ASN A 180 16.05 12.93 9.21
CA ASN A 180 16.74 14.21 9.31
C ASN A 180 16.47 14.84 10.68
N ASP A 181 17.51 15.39 11.32
CA ASP A 181 17.41 16.00 12.65
C ASP A 181 16.45 17.18 12.70
N VAL A 182 16.30 17.92 11.59
CA VAL A 182 15.38 19.07 11.49
C VAL A 182 13.91 18.61 11.51
N THR A 183 13.60 17.49 10.89
CA THR A 183 12.22 16.98 10.76
C THR A 183 11.84 16.00 11.86
N THR A 184 12.82 15.41 12.54
CA THR A 184 12.60 14.45 13.64
C THR A 184 11.63 14.95 14.72
N PRO A 185 11.71 16.21 15.23
CA PRO A 185 10.76 16.71 16.24
C PRO A 185 9.31 16.70 15.75
N PHE A 186 9.09 17.00 14.47
CA PHE A 186 7.75 16.96 13.87
C PHE A 186 7.21 15.53 13.84
N PHE A 187 8.01 14.56 13.42
CA PHE A 187 7.56 13.18 13.30
C PHE A 187 7.40 12.45 14.64
N THR A 188 8.02 12.97 15.71
CA THR A 188 7.95 12.39 17.06
C THR A 188 6.97 13.11 18.00
N MET A 189 6.26 14.15 17.51
CA MET A 189 5.42 15.02 18.33
C MET A 189 4.29 14.30 19.10
N PHE A 190 3.85 13.14 18.63
CA PHE A 190 2.82 12.33 19.28
C PHE A 190 3.38 11.27 20.24
N MET A 191 4.70 11.19 20.40
CA MET A 191 5.33 10.30 21.37
C MET A 191 5.39 10.97 22.74
N HIS A 192 4.69 10.40 23.74
CA HIS A 192 4.77 10.90 25.12
C HIS A 192 6.15 10.71 25.75
N THR A 193 6.82 9.62 25.36
CA THR A 193 8.19 9.32 25.80
C THR A 193 8.95 8.69 24.64
N LEU A 194 10.09 9.26 24.29
CA LEU A 194 10.98 8.66 23.33
C LEU A 194 11.77 7.49 23.99
N PRO A 195 12.12 6.45 23.24
CA PRO A 195 12.98 5.39 23.74
C PRO A 195 14.28 5.95 24.34
N LYS A 196 14.77 5.39 25.45
CA LYS A 196 15.97 5.88 26.16
C LYS A 196 17.23 6.02 25.28
N LYS A 197 17.32 5.27 24.19
CA LYS A 197 18.43 5.28 23.21
C LYS A 197 17.99 5.88 21.86
N PHE A 198 17.02 6.79 21.84
CA PHE A 198 16.59 7.40 20.60
C PHE A 198 17.64 8.43 20.13
N ASN A 199 18.31 8.10 19.04
CA ASN A 199 19.33 8.93 18.39
C ASN A 199 18.85 9.54 17.08
N GLY A 200 17.54 9.77 16.95
CA GLY A 200 16.91 10.23 15.71
C GLY A 200 16.26 9.09 14.91
N ILE A 201 15.54 9.46 13.87
CA ILE A 201 14.93 8.51 12.93
C ILE A 201 16.01 8.08 11.94
N THR A 202 16.33 6.79 11.90
CA THR A 202 17.26 6.23 10.93
C THR A 202 16.50 5.40 9.91
N ALA A 203 16.76 5.65 8.62
CA ALA A 203 16.18 4.84 7.57
C ALA A 203 16.82 3.44 7.56
N SER A 204 16.01 2.40 7.52
CA SER A 204 16.46 1.01 7.37
C SER A 204 17.00 0.73 5.96
N PHE A 205 16.78 1.64 5.02
CA PHE A 205 17.18 1.52 3.63
C PHE A 205 18.39 2.41 3.34
N GLY A 206 19.27 1.92 2.49
CA GLY A 206 20.50 2.64 2.13
C GLY A 206 20.22 3.99 1.43
N LYS A 207 21.24 4.85 1.39
CA LYS A 207 21.18 6.15 0.70
C LYS A 207 20.79 5.96 -0.78
N GLY A 208 19.84 6.75 -1.27
CA GLY A 208 19.36 6.69 -2.65
C GLY A 208 18.23 5.69 -2.87
N VAL A 209 17.74 5.02 -1.83
CA VAL A 209 16.58 4.13 -1.90
C VAL A 209 15.29 4.91 -1.64
N SER A 210 14.34 4.83 -2.56
CA SER A 210 13.01 5.44 -2.42
C SER A 210 12.05 4.51 -1.70
N TYR A 211 11.61 4.89 -0.52
CA TYR A 211 10.52 4.25 0.22
C TYR A 211 9.38 5.24 0.54
N ALA A 212 9.61 6.54 0.28
CA ALA A 212 8.69 7.65 0.51
C ALA A 212 8.08 7.58 1.93
N THR A 213 6.78 7.77 2.04
CA THR A 213 6.02 7.54 3.28
C THR A 213 5.36 6.15 3.31
N LEU A 214 5.70 5.25 2.38
CA LEU A 214 5.02 3.97 2.19
C LEU A 214 5.69 2.80 2.92
N TYR A 215 6.70 3.05 3.77
CA TYR A 215 7.41 2.06 4.58
C TYR A 215 8.40 1.21 3.78
N ASN A 216 8.00 0.55 2.70
CA ASN A 216 8.81 -0.43 2.00
C ASN A 216 8.99 -0.05 0.52
N PRO A 217 10.19 -0.15 -0.06
CA PRO A 217 10.42 0.09 -1.50
C PRO A 217 9.49 -0.72 -2.43
N ASN A 218 9.10 -1.93 -2.03
CA ASN A 218 8.14 -2.72 -2.81
C ASN A 218 6.73 -2.12 -2.80
N TYR A 219 6.31 -1.46 -1.72
CA TYR A 219 5.04 -0.74 -1.67
C TYR A 219 5.06 0.49 -2.58
N VAL A 220 6.21 1.15 -2.69
CA VAL A 220 6.42 2.21 -3.69
C VAL A 220 6.20 1.66 -5.09
N GLY A 221 6.79 0.51 -5.42
CA GLY A 221 6.60 -0.16 -6.70
C GLY A 221 5.13 -0.47 -6.99
N SER A 222 4.41 -1.03 -6.02
CA SER A 222 2.98 -1.34 -6.13
C SER A 222 2.13 -0.08 -6.32
N TYR A 223 2.42 0.98 -5.56
CA TYR A 223 1.74 2.26 -5.69
C TYR A 223 1.92 2.86 -7.09
N VAL A 224 3.15 2.90 -7.58
CA VAL A 224 3.45 3.43 -8.91
C VAL A 224 2.77 2.59 -10.00
N ALA A 225 2.81 1.26 -9.88
CA ALA A 225 2.15 0.38 -10.85
C ALA A 225 0.64 0.63 -10.97
N LEU A 226 -0.02 1.00 -9.88
CA LEU A 226 -1.45 1.32 -9.86
C LEU A 226 -1.75 2.75 -10.33
N VAL A 227 -0.95 3.73 -9.93
CA VAL A 227 -1.29 5.15 -10.10
C VAL A 227 -0.70 5.74 -11.39
N LEU A 228 0.48 5.30 -11.83
CA LEU A 228 1.14 5.85 -13.01
C LEU A 228 0.30 5.76 -14.30
N PRO A 229 -0.39 4.66 -14.61
CA PRO A 229 -1.21 4.59 -15.83
C PRO A 229 -2.31 5.64 -15.84
N LEU A 230 -2.98 5.85 -14.71
CA LEU A 230 -4.00 6.89 -14.55
C LEU A 230 -3.38 8.28 -14.65
N THR A 231 -2.21 8.50 -14.03
CA THR A 231 -1.48 9.77 -14.09
C THR A 231 -1.10 10.13 -15.54
N VAL A 232 -0.62 9.16 -16.31
CA VAL A 232 -0.29 9.37 -17.73
C VAL A 232 -1.55 9.65 -18.55
N TYR A 233 -2.64 8.93 -18.28
CA TYR A 233 -3.92 9.17 -18.96
C TYR A 233 -4.39 10.62 -18.72
N GLU A 234 -4.40 11.10 -17.50
CA GLU A 234 -4.83 12.45 -17.14
C GLU A 234 -3.88 13.54 -17.70
N ALA A 235 -2.58 13.26 -17.80
CA ALA A 235 -1.62 14.17 -18.44
C ALA A 235 -1.95 14.44 -19.93
N VAL A 236 -2.58 13.48 -20.60
CA VAL A 236 -2.96 13.60 -22.01
C VAL A 236 -4.39 14.12 -22.15
N GLN A 237 -5.32 13.57 -21.38
CA GLN A 237 -6.76 13.70 -21.63
C GLN A 237 -7.50 14.73 -20.76
N ASP A 238 -6.95 15.16 -19.62
CA ASP A 238 -7.66 16.11 -18.75
C ASP A 238 -8.04 17.38 -19.53
N GLU A 239 -9.23 17.88 -19.31
CA GLU A 239 -9.70 19.11 -19.98
C GLU A 239 -9.00 20.38 -19.44
N LYS A 240 -8.48 20.34 -18.20
CA LYS A 240 -7.88 21.48 -17.53
C LYS A 240 -6.36 21.41 -17.58
N ASN A 241 -5.72 22.34 -18.29
CA ASN A 241 -4.26 22.39 -18.46
C ASN A 241 -3.48 22.31 -17.14
N ARG A 242 -4.01 22.87 -16.04
CA ARG A 242 -3.37 22.80 -14.73
C ARG A 242 -3.20 21.37 -14.23
N TYR A 243 -4.20 20.50 -14.43
CA TYR A 243 -4.11 19.10 -14.02
C TYR A 243 -3.26 18.27 -14.97
N LYS A 244 -3.24 18.61 -16.27
CA LYS A 244 -2.25 18.03 -17.20
C LYS A 244 -0.82 18.24 -16.72
N ILE A 245 -0.49 19.47 -16.30
CA ILE A 245 0.84 19.80 -15.79
C ILE A 245 1.13 19.04 -14.49
N VAL A 246 0.18 19.01 -13.54
CA VAL A 246 0.30 18.26 -12.28
C VAL A 246 0.51 16.76 -12.57
N ALA A 247 -0.26 16.20 -13.47
CA ALA A 247 -0.17 14.79 -13.85
C ALA A 247 1.17 14.48 -14.54
N ALA A 248 1.60 15.31 -15.49
CA ALA A 248 2.89 15.12 -16.17
C ALA A 248 4.08 15.19 -15.19
N ALA A 249 4.08 16.20 -14.31
CA ALA A 249 5.09 16.32 -13.26
C ALA A 249 5.08 15.10 -12.31
N SER A 250 3.88 14.66 -11.89
CA SER A 250 3.71 13.48 -11.05
C SER A 250 4.23 12.21 -11.75
N ALA A 251 3.94 12.01 -13.03
CA ALA A 251 4.41 10.86 -13.79
C ALA A 251 5.95 10.79 -13.84
N VAL A 252 6.60 11.92 -14.10
CA VAL A 252 8.08 11.99 -14.10
C VAL A 252 8.65 11.65 -12.73
N CYS A 253 8.11 12.25 -11.65
CA CYS A 253 8.55 11.97 -10.29
C CYS A 253 8.27 10.51 -9.89
N GLN A 254 7.13 9.92 -10.29
CA GLN A 254 6.81 8.52 -10.06
C GLN A 254 7.82 7.57 -10.72
N LEU A 255 8.26 7.86 -11.95
CA LEU A 255 9.28 7.06 -12.63
C LEU A 255 10.63 7.14 -11.93
N ILE A 256 11.04 8.33 -11.46
CA ILE A 256 12.26 8.51 -10.67
C ILE A 256 12.16 7.73 -9.35
N MET A 257 11.03 7.86 -8.65
CA MET A 257 10.74 7.16 -7.40
C MET A 257 10.73 5.64 -7.60
N LEU A 258 10.13 5.14 -8.69
CA LEU A 258 10.12 3.70 -9.02
C LEU A 258 11.54 3.18 -9.25
N LYS A 259 12.36 3.91 -10.00
CA LYS A 259 13.78 3.56 -10.20
C LYS A 259 14.54 3.54 -8.87
N GLY A 260 14.34 4.56 -8.04
CA GLY A 260 14.98 4.64 -6.72
C GLY A 260 14.53 3.55 -5.75
N SER A 261 13.30 3.05 -5.88
CA SER A 261 12.81 1.94 -5.05
C SER A 261 13.48 0.60 -5.36
N GLY A 262 14.02 0.41 -6.58
CA GLY A 262 14.55 -0.87 -7.02
C GLY A 262 13.51 -2.00 -7.06
N SER A 263 12.20 -1.69 -6.94
CA SER A 263 11.14 -2.69 -6.90
C SER A 263 10.94 -3.33 -8.27
N LEU A 264 11.37 -4.55 -8.37
CA LEU A 264 11.25 -5.35 -9.59
C LEU A 264 9.78 -5.65 -9.92
N ALA A 265 9.00 -6.02 -8.90
CA ALA A 265 7.57 -6.26 -9.05
C ALA A 265 6.84 -5.00 -9.54
N GLY A 266 7.21 -3.82 -9.04
CA GLY A 266 6.69 -2.54 -9.50
C GLY A 266 7.02 -2.25 -10.96
N MET A 267 8.26 -2.51 -11.40
CA MET A 267 8.68 -2.34 -12.79
C MET A 267 7.92 -3.26 -13.74
N VAL A 268 7.74 -4.53 -13.35
CA VAL A 268 6.94 -5.50 -14.12
C VAL A 268 5.47 -5.07 -14.17
N GLY A 269 4.92 -4.61 -13.04
CA GLY A 269 3.55 -4.10 -12.95
C GLY A 269 3.32 -2.89 -13.88
N VAL A 270 4.22 -1.92 -13.89
CA VAL A 270 4.17 -0.78 -14.81
C VAL A 270 4.28 -1.25 -16.27
N GLY A 271 5.19 -2.18 -16.58
CA GLY A 271 5.31 -2.76 -17.91
C GLY A 271 4.01 -3.40 -18.37
N ALA A 272 3.37 -4.20 -17.52
CA ALA A 272 2.05 -4.80 -17.81
C ALA A 272 0.97 -3.73 -18.00
N ALA A 273 0.93 -2.71 -17.15
CA ALA A 273 -0.03 -1.61 -17.27
C ALA A 273 0.16 -0.81 -18.56
N VAL A 274 1.40 -0.56 -18.98
CA VAL A 274 1.70 0.08 -20.29
C VAL A 274 1.19 -0.78 -21.44
N CYS A 275 1.43 -2.10 -21.42
CA CYS A 275 0.89 -3.01 -22.42
C CYS A 275 -0.64 -2.92 -22.51
N VAL A 276 -1.33 -2.95 -21.37
CA VAL A 276 -2.79 -2.82 -21.31
C VAL A 276 -3.23 -1.45 -21.82
N ALA A 277 -2.59 -0.35 -21.43
CA ALA A 277 -2.92 1.00 -21.86
C ALA A 277 -2.76 1.17 -23.37
N VAL A 278 -1.68 0.63 -23.97
CA VAL A 278 -1.48 0.62 -25.41
C VAL A 278 -2.63 -0.10 -26.11
N LEU A 279 -3.11 -1.22 -25.57
CA LEU A 279 -4.26 -1.95 -26.12
C LEU A 279 -5.56 -1.12 -26.10
N PHE A 280 -5.75 -0.27 -25.07
CA PHE A 280 -6.94 0.59 -24.95
C PHE A 280 -6.83 1.91 -25.74
N LEU A 281 -5.64 2.50 -25.86
CA LEU A 281 -5.42 3.75 -26.62
C LEU A 281 -5.63 3.58 -28.13
N PHE A 282 -5.40 2.39 -28.66
CA PHE A 282 -5.74 2.05 -30.05
C PHE A 282 -7.21 1.61 -30.16
N SER A 283 -8.16 2.47 -29.74
CA SER A 283 -9.61 2.14 -29.68
C SER A 283 -10.24 1.76 -31.02
N ASP A 284 -9.68 2.13 -32.15
CA ASP A 284 -10.06 1.61 -33.49
C ASP A 284 -9.73 0.11 -33.63
N ILE A 285 -8.95 -0.46 -32.74
CA ILE A 285 -8.66 -1.90 -32.66
C ILE A 285 -9.92 -2.71 -32.28
N HIS A 286 -10.97 -2.11 -31.72
CA HIS A 286 -12.24 -2.81 -31.47
C HIS A 286 -12.83 -3.46 -32.74
N LYS A 287 -12.52 -2.92 -33.92
CA LYS A 287 -12.88 -3.54 -35.22
C LYS A 287 -12.00 -4.74 -35.56
N ASN A 288 -10.83 -4.92 -34.92
CA ASN A 288 -9.87 -5.95 -35.32
C ASN A 288 -9.36 -6.75 -34.11
N ARG A 289 -10.25 -7.59 -33.53
CA ARG A 289 -9.89 -8.52 -32.42
C ARG A 289 -8.62 -9.36 -32.70
N LYS A 290 -8.30 -9.62 -33.97
CA LYS A 290 -7.09 -10.35 -34.38
C LYS A 290 -5.80 -9.57 -34.10
N ILE A 291 -5.82 -8.23 -34.28
CA ILE A 291 -4.66 -7.38 -33.99
C ILE A 291 -4.48 -7.30 -32.47
N LEU A 292 -5.57 -7.18 -31.70
CA LEU A 292 -5.54 -7.18 -30.23
C LEU A 292 -4.90 -8.46 -29.68
N CYS A 293 -5.36 -9.62 -30.17
CA CYS A 293 -4.76 -10.90 -29.81
C CYS A 293 -3.29 -11.00 -30.26
N GLY A 294 -2.94 -10.49 -31.44
CA GLY A 294 -1.56 -10.48 -31.92
C GLY A 294 -0.63 -9.65 -31.06
N VAL A 295 -1.04 -8.42 -30.69
CA VAL A 295 -0.25 -7.54 -29.80
C VAL A 295 -0.11 -8.17 -28.41
N PHE A 296 -1.17 -8.77 -27.86
CA PHE A 296 -1.13 -9.49 -26.59
C PHE A 296 -0.14 -10.67 -26.64
N VAL A 297 -0.20 -11.49 -27.69
CA VAL A 297 0.72 -12.63 -27.90
C VAL A 297 2.16 -12.15 -28.02
N VAL A 298 2.41 -11.04 -28.77
CA VAL A 298 3.74 -10.45 -28.90
C VAL A 298 4.23 -9.93 -27.54
N ALA A 299 3.40 -9.22 -26.77
CA ALA A 299 3.75 -8.72 -25.44
C ALA A 299 4.09 -9.85 -24.47
N VAL A 300 3.26 -10.91 -24.43
CA VAL A 300 3.53 -12.12 -23.63
C VAL A 300 4.80 -12.82 -24.12
N GLY A 301 4.99 -12.90 -25.44
CA GLY A 301 6.19 -13.49 -26.05
C GLY A 301 7.47 -12.72 -25.68
N LEU A 302 7.42 -11.38 -25.69
CA LEU A 302 8.55 -10.53 -25.28
C LEU A 302 8.86 -10.69 -23.78
N VAL A 303 7.86 -10.76 -22.92
CA VAL A 303 8.03 -11.03 -21.49
C VAL A 303 8.62 -12.43 -21.28
N ALA A 304 8.11 -13.44 -21.98
CA ALA A 304 8.63 -14.81 -21.91
C ALA A 304 10.08 -14.89 -22.41
N LEU A 305 10.42 -14.18 -23.49
CA LEU A 305 11.77 -14.11 -24.05
C LEU A 305 12.74 -13.39 -23.11
N PHE A 306 12.28 -12.31 -22.46
CA PHE A 306 13.02 -11.61 -21.44
C PHE A 306 13.31 -12.53 -20.22
N LEU A 307 12.31 -13.22 -19.74
CA LEU A 307 12.44 -14.16 -18.63
C LEU A 307 13.37 -15.34 -19.00
N TRP A 308 13.31 -15.81 -20.22
CA TRP A 308 14.21 -16.88 -20.71
C TRP A 308 15.66 -16.40 -20.81
N LYS A 309 15.88 -15.21 -21.35
CA LYS A 309 17.26 -14.63 -21.42
C LYS A 309 17.83 -14.25 -20.06
N ASN A 310 16.97 -14.09 -19.04
CA ASN A 310 17.36 -13.74 -17.67
C ASN A 310 16.90 -14.80 -16.67
N PRO A 311 17.45 -16.02 -16.69
CA PRO A 311 17.00 -17.11 -15.82
C PRO A 311 17.24 -16.81 -14.33
N THR A 312 18.22 -15.97 -13.99
CA THR A 312 18.44 -15.49 -12.63
C THR A 312 17.32 -14.59 -12.16
N PHE A 313 16.80 -13.72 -13.03
CA PHE A 313 15.62 -12.91 -12.79
C PHE A 313 14.38 -13.79 -12.56
N PHE A 314 14.14 -14.77 -13.43
CA PHE A 314 13.02 -15.71 -13.29
C PHE A 314 13.10 -16.50 -11.97
N ARG A 315 14.29 -16.94 -11.59
CA ARG A 315 14.52 -17.60 -10.30
C ARG A 315 14.29 -16.67 -9.11
N SER A 316 14.71 -15.40 -9.19
CA SER A 316 14.50 -14.43 -8.11
C SER A 316 13.01 -14.08 -7.93
N VAL A 317 12.24 -14.02 -9.02
CA VAL A 317 10.79 -13.74 -8.96
C VAL A 317 10.00 -14.94 -8.41
N ILE A 318 10.35 -16.17 -8.80
CA ILE A 318 9.59 -17.38 -8.39
C ILE A 318 10.08 -17.95 -7.06
N LYS A 319 11.39 -17.93 -6.81
CA LYS A 319 11.99 -18.53 -5.60
C LYS A 319 12.34 -17.52 -4.51
N GLY A 320 12.14 -16.22 -4.76
CA GLY A 320 12.71 -15.15 -3.93
C GLY A 320 14.22 -15.02 -4.12
N ASN A 321 14.78 -13.90 -3.68
CA ASN A 321 16.23 -13.63 -3.77
C ASN A 321 17.07 -14.45 -2.78
N GLY A 322 16.48 -15.34 -2.01
CA GLY A 322 17.17 -16.26 -1.10
C GLY A 322 17.14 -17.68 -1.66
N GLU A 323 18.27 -18.33 -1.73
CA GLU A 323 18.25 -19.78 -1.68
C GLU A 323 17.47 -20.16 -0.41
N PRO A 324 16.60 -21.18 -0.45
CA PRO A 324 15.89 -21.59 0.76
C PRO A 324 16.92 -21.80 1.87
N CYS A 325 16.71 -21.15 3.03
CA CYS A 325 17.61 -21.29 4.20
C CYS A 325 17.91 -22.75 4.53
N SER A 326 16.99 -23.63 4.19
CA SER A 326 17.16 -25.09 4.27
C SER A 326 18.32 -25.64 3.42
N SER A 327 18.74 -24.95 2.35
CA SER A 327 19.87 -25.39 1.52
C SER A 327 21.25 -25.12 2.15
N HIS A 328 21.30 -24.22 3.15
CA HIS A 328 22.54 -23.88 3.84
C HIS A 328 22.67 -24.55 5.21
N ILE A 329 21.58 -25.03 5.80
CA ILE A 329 21.56 -25.68 7.11
C ILE A 329 21.53 -27.19 6.93
N SER A 330 22.58 -27.87 7.42
CA SER A 330 22.66 -29.33 7.41
C SER A 330 21.99 -29.95 8.63
N SER A 331 22.07 -29.31 9.78
CA SER A 331 21.39 -29.76 11.01
C SER A 331 21.18 -28.61 11.99
N MET A 332 20.13 -28.74 12.80
CA MET A 332 19.85 -27.83 13.90
C MET A 332 19.57 -28.68 15.15
N ILE A 333 20.35 -28.47 16.21
CA ILE A 333 20.22 -29.19 17.48
C ILE A 333 20.01 -28.15 18.59
N SER A 334 18.95 -28.31 19.37
CA SER A 334 18.67 -27.49 20.54
C SER A 334 18.83 -28.33 21.80
N ASP A 335 19.54 -27.78 22.79
CA ASP A 335 19.72 -28.40 24.11
C ASP A 335 18.92 -27.66 25.21
N GLY A 336 18.02 -26.74 24.83
CA GLY A 336 17.19 -25.94 25.73
C GLY A 336 17.87 -24.67 26.25
N THR A 337 19.19 -24.56 26.16
CA THR A 337 19.98 -23.38 26.55
C THR A 337 20.77 -22.80 25.38
N SER A 338 20.98 -23.59 24.35
CA SER A 338 21.62 -23.17 23.11
C SER A 338 21.01 -23.87 21.89
N VAL A 339 21.13 -23.23 20.74
CA VAL A 339 20.80 -23.81 19.44
C VAL A 339 22.08 -23.85 18.62
N LYS A 340 22.50 -25.06 18.23
CA LYS A 340 23.63 -25.31 17.36
C LYS A 340 23.13 -25.50 15.92
N ILE A 341 23.51 -24.61 15.04
CA ILE A 341 23.18 -24.65 13.61
C ILE A 341 24.44 -25.04 12.86
N THR A 342 24.41 -26.18 12.20
CA THR A 342 25.50 -26.64 11.33
C THR A 342 25.13 -26.34 9.89
N LEU A 343 26.01 -25.63 9.18
CA LEU A 343 25.84 -25.32 7.77
C LEU A 343 26.44 -26.44 6.90
N HIS A 344 25.96 -26.60 5.67
CA HIS A 344 26.55 -27.53 4.69
C HIS A 344 28.04 -27.22 4.40
N SER A 345 28.49 -26.00 4.63
CA SER A 345 29.90 -25.61 4.55
C SER A 345 30.77 -26.14 5.70
N GLY A 346 30.19 -26.85 6.67
CA GLY A 346 30.87 -27.31 7.87
C GLY A 346 31.02 -26.24 8.97
N LYS A 347 30.63 -25.00 8.71
CA LYS A 347 30.58 -23.97 9.76
C LYS A 347 29.48 -24.25 10.76
N MET A 348 29.80 -24.08 12.05
CA MET A 348 28.86 -24.23 13.15
C MET A 348 28.60 -22.84 13.78
N ILE A 349 27.34 -22.50 13.92
CA ILE A 349 26.87 -21.29 14.61
C ILE A 349 26.19 -21.76 15.89
N THR A 350 26.60 -21.27 17.03
CA THR A 350 25.97 -21.59 18.33
C THR A 350 25.30 -20.33 18.83
N LEU A 351 23.97 -20.34 18.93
CA LEU A 351 23.17 -19.31 19.57
C LEU A 351 22.92 -19.76 21.01
N ARG A 352 23.38 -18.99 21.97
CA ARG A 352 23.12 -19.22 23.40
C ARG A 352 22.05 -18.26 23.89
N TRP A 353 21.15 -18.77 24.69
CA TRP A 353 20.22 -17.95 25.42
C TRP A 353 20.94 -17.26 26.58
N ASP A 354 20.99 -15.96 26.60
CA ASP A 354 21.45 -15.16 27.72
C ASP A 354 20.23 -14.47 28.32
N ALA A 355 19.86 -14.88 29.55
CA ALA A 355 18.69 -14.34 30.26
C ALA A 355 18.83 -12.85 30.59
N ASP A 356 20.06 -12.35 30.65
CA ASP A 356 20.37 -10.96 30.99
C ASP A 356 20.61 -10.08 29.74
N ALA A 357 20.76 -10.68 28.57
CA ALA A 357 20.96 -9.94 27.32
C ALA A 357 19.64 -9.65 26.63
N THR A 358 19.41 -8.40 26.30
CA THR A 358 18.27 -7.96 25.49
C THR A 358 18.54 -8.06 23.99
N VAL A 359 19.65 -8.66 23.59
CA VAL A 359 20.09 -8.79 22.19
C VAL A 359 20.65 -10.20 21.98
N TYR A 360 20.25 -10.85 20.88
CA TYR A 360 20.84 -12.11 20.44
C TYR A 360 22.21 -11.82 19.81
N GLU A 361 23.27 -12.39 20.36
CA GLU A 361 24.59 -12.43 19.71
C GLU A 361 24.75 -13.66 18.78
#